data_2a5e798418da5feddb42cd5b99c9236d
#
_entry.id   2a5e798418da5feddb42cd5b99c9236d
#
_cell.length_a   1.000
_cell.length_b   1.000
_cell.length_c   1.000
_cell.angle_alpha   90.00
_cell.angle_beta   90.00
_cell.angle_gamma   90.00
#
_symmetry.space_group_name_H-M   'P 1'
#
loop_
_entity.id
_entity.type
_entity.pdbx_description
1 polymer ?
#
loop_
_entity_poly.entity_id
_entity_poly.type
_entity_poly.pdbx_seq_one_letter_code
_entity_poly.pdbx_strand_id
1 'polypeptide(L)'
;MKTDYDVTVIGLGPAGTLTSLLLSDSSVNVMGIDKEKDIYNLPRAVTIDDEGLRILQRLNLEHIYLNNATAIEGAYFLDDKLNKLSGIDIPSGHLTSNGWMPTMLFHQPYTDALLREELLRSTCSVKLETELVDLIPKGNHYIVKTQNLTNGEEISFSTQYVVGADGASSKVRNIMKFDQEDLDYDKNWLVVDVKLNVENTLPRFAAQICDPKRICTYIPSHLPFRRWEFILLEGE
;
A
#
# COMPACT_ATOMS: atom_id res chain seq x y z
N MET A 1 -12.76 -19.39 25.95
CA MET A 1 -12.21 -18.27 26.74
C MET A 1 -12.41 -17.03 25.92
N LYS A 2 -12.88 -15.94 26.49
CA LYS A 2 -13.03 -14.66 25.74
C LYS A 2 -11.64 -14.05 25.60
N THR A 3 -11.25 -13.70 24.38
CA THR A 3 -10.00 -13.00 24.08
C THR A 3 -10.18 -11.49 24.30
N ASP A 4 -9.06 -10.75 24.43
CA ASP A 4 -9.09 -9.29 24.57
C ASP A 4 -9.57 -8.64 23.26
N TYR A 5 -9.16 -9.23 22.11
CA TYR A 5 -9.57 -8.80 20.77
C TYR A 5 -10.01 -10.00 19.93
N ASP A 6 -10.88 -9.75 18.96
CA ASP A 6 -11.25 -10.77 17.97
C ASP A 6 -10.14 -10.87 16.90
N VAL A 7 -9.65 -9.73 16.42
CA VAL A 7 -8.60 -9.66 15.40
C VAL A 7 -7.53 -8.66 15.81
N THR A 8 -6.28 -9.04 15.61
CA THR A 8 -5.14 -8.12 15.67
C THR A 8 -4.53 -7.97 14.29
N VAL A 9 -4.42 -6.74 13.81
CA VAL A 9 -3.78 -6.39 12.54
C VAL A 9 -2.38 -5.82 12.82
N ILE A 10 -1.36 -6.47 12.29
CA ILE A 10 0.04 -6.06 12.43
C ILE A 10 0.49 -5.34 11.16
N GLY A 11 0.87 -4.07 11.30
CA GLY A 11 1.17 -3.15 10.21
C GLY A 11 -0.08 -2.40 9.74
N LEU A 12 -0.03 -1.07 9.82
CA LEU A 12 -1.12 -0.17 9.43
C LEU A 12 -0.73 0.68 8.20
N GLY A 13 -0.04 0.06 7.24
CA GLY A 13 0.04 0.56 5.88
C GLY A 13 -1.33 0.47 5.18
N PRO A 14 -1.43 0.74 3.86
CA PRO A 14 -2.72 0.75 3.15
C PRO A 14 -3.57 -0.50 3.38
N ALA A 15 -2.98 -1.68 3.24
CA ALA A 15 -3.70 -2.95 3.41
C ALA A 15 -4.19 -3.16 4.85
N GLY A 16 -3.34 -2.91 5.85
CA GLY A 16 -3.70 -3.09 7.25
C GLY A 16 -4.72 -2.07 7.74
N THR A 17 -4.61 -0.82 7.30
CA THR A 17 -5.57 0.24 7.61
C THR A 17 -6.96 -0.10 7.05
N LEU A 18 -7.05 -0.46 5.77
CA LEU A 18 -8.33 -0.84 5.15
C LEU A 18 -8.92 -2.11 5.78
N THR A 19 -8.10 -3.12 6.07
CA THR A 19 -8.55 -4.32 6.78
C THR A 19 -9.12 -3.98 8.15
N SER A 20 -8.45 -3.12 8.91
CA SER A 20 -8.90 -2.70 10.24
C SER A 20 -10.21 -1.92 10.17
N LEU A 21 -10.36 -1.02 9.20
CA LEU A 21 -11.61 -0.27 8.96
C LEU A 21 -12.78 -1.20 8.61
N LEU A 22 -12.58 -2.14 7.66
CA LEU A 22 -13.62 -3.08 7.24
C LEU A 22 -14.09 -3.99 8.38
N LEU A 23 -13.16 -4.49 9.18
CA LEU A 23 -13.47 -5.32 10.33
C LEU A 23 -14.22 -4.54 11.41
N SER A 24 -13.78 -3.31 11.69
CA SER A 24 -14.43 -2.42 12.67
C SER A 24 -15.84 -2.02 12.23
N ASP A 25 -16.05 -1.73 10.95
CA ASP A 25 -17.36 -1.45 10.36
C ASP A 25 -18.32 -2.66 10.49
N SER A 26 -17.76 -3.86 10.50
CA SER A 26 -18.49 -5.12 10.71
C SER A 26 -18.65 -5.50 12.20
N SER A 27 -18.43 -4.56 13.13
CA SER A 27 -18.55 -4.76 14.59
C SER A 27 -17.60 -5.81 15.17
N VAL A 28 -16.47 -6.06 14.51
CA VAL A 28 -15.39 -6.90 15.03
C VAL A 28 -14.54 -6.06 15.99
N ASN A 29 -14.15 -6.62 17.14
CA ASN A 29 -13.24 -5.96 18.08
C ASN A 29 -11.80 -6.07 17.62
N VAL A 30 -11.25 -4.99 17.05
CA VAL A 30 -9.96 -4.95 16.35
C VAL A 30 -8.90 -4.20 17.13
N MET A 31 -7.70 -4.77 17.20
CA MET A 31 -6.47 -4.09 17.58
C MET A 31 -5.60 -3.90 16.33
N GLY A 32 -5.29 -2.66 15.97
CA GLY A 32 -4.31 -2.32 14.95
C GLY A 32 -2.98 -1.88 15.58
N ILE A 33 -1.86 -2.42 15.10
CA ILE A 33 -0.52 -2.11 15.62
C ILE A 33 0.39 -1.69 14.48
N ASP A 34 1.12 -0.59 14.68
CA ASP A 34 2.18 -0.18 13.76
C ASP A 34 3.43 0.25 14.54
N LYS A 35 4.59 -0.15 14.07
CA LYS A 35 5.89 0.28 14.62
C LYS A 35 6.19 1.74 14.31
N GLU A 36 5.64 2.25 13.21
CA GLU A 36 5.83 3.63 12.81
C GLU A 36 4.79 4.54 13.49
N LYS A 37 5.23 5.73 13.87
CA LYS A 37 4.36 6.78 14.36
C LYS A 37 3.60 7.45 13.22
N ASP A 38 4.35 7.82 12.21
CA ASP A 38 3.89 8.65 11.10
C ASP A 38 3.70 7.82 9.82
N ILE A 39 3.00 8.40 8.87
CA ILE A 39 2.88 7.84 7.53
C ILE A 39 4.24 7.93 6.81
N TYR A 40 4.61 6.85 6.12
CA TYR A 40 5.80 6.85 5.27
C TYR A 40 5.66 7.91 4.17
N ASN A 41 6.60 8.84 4.11
CA ASN A 41 6.49 10.05 3.29
C ASN A 41 6.89 9.87 1.81
N LEU A 42 7.35 8.69 1.41
CA LEU A 42 7.66 8.39 0.02
C LEU A 42 6.62 7.42 -0.55
N PRO A 43 6.06 7.69 -1.73
CA PRO A 43 5.08 6.81 -2.33
C PRO A 43 5.73 5.51 -2.80
N ARG A 44 5.15 4.37 -2.41
CA ARG A 44 5.50 3.05 -2.95
C ARG A 44 4.55 2.66 -4.07
N ALA A 45 3.24 2.80 -3.82
CA ALA A 45 2.21 2.64 -4.82
C ALA A 45 1.88 3.99 -5.46
N VAL A 46 1.47 3.96 -6.73
CA VAL A 46 1.08 5.13 -7.51
C VAL A 46 -0.25 4.96 -8.23
N THR A 47 -0.81 3.75 -8.20
CA THR A 47 -2.09 3.42 -8.83
C THR A 47 -3.00 2.70 -7.86
N ILE A 48 -4.30 2.94 -8.03
CA ILE A 48 -5.39 2.16 -7.43
C ILE A 48 -6.30 1.69 -8.55
N ASP A 49 -6.76 0.45 -8.47
CA ASP A 49 -7.69 -0.15 -9.42
C ASP A 49 -9.15 0.00 -8.97
N ASP A 50 -10.05 -0.47 -9.81
CA ASP A 50 -11.48 -0.44 -9.58
C ASP A 50 -11.92 -1.32 -8.39
N GLU A 51 -11.21 -2.40 -8.10
CA GLU A 51 -11.47 -3.24 -6.93
C GLU A 51 -11.10 -2.51 -5.63
N GLY A 52 -9.97 -1.80 -5.60
CA GLY A 52 -9.59 -0.95 -4.48
C GLY A 52 -10.63 0.15 -4.22
N LEU A 53 -11.14 0.79 -5.28
CA LEU A 53 -12.20 1.80 -5.17
C LEU A 53 -13.52 1.20 -4.68
N ARG A 54 -13.88 -0.01 -5.09
CA ARG A 54 -15.05 -0.74 -4.61
C ARG A 54 -14.96 -1.06 -3.11
N ILE A 55 -13.77 -1.43 -2.63
CA ILE A 55 -13.53 -1.64 -1.19
C ILE A 55 -13.73 -0.34 -0.42
N LEU A 56 -13.18 0.77 -0.90
CA LEU A 56 -13.34 2.09 -0.29
C LEU A 56 -14.80 2.55 -0.30
N GLN A 57 -15.54 2.32 -1.38
CA GLN A 57 -16.96 2.63 -1.51
C GLN A 57 -17.79 1.94 -0.43
N ARG A 58 -17.48 0.70 -0.08
CA ARG A 58 -18.16 0.00 1.01
C ARG A 58 -18.05 0.75 2.35
N LEU A 59 -16.97 1.48 2.55
CA LEU A 59 -16.70 2.30 3.74
C LEU A 59 -17.15 3.76 3.58
N ASN A 60 -17.69 4.16 2.41
CA ASN A 60 -17.95 5.54 2.01
C ASN A 60 -16.69 6.43 2.01
N LEU A 61 -15.52 5.84 1.72
CA LEU A 61 -14.21 6.49 1.73
C LEU A 61 -13.59 6.65 0.33
N GLU A 62 -14.30 6.29 -0.75
CA GLU A 62 -13.81 6.43 -2.14
C GLU A 62 -13.45 7.87 -2.48
N HIS A 63 -14.11 8.84 -1.86
CA HIS A 63 -13.84 10.27 -2.05
C HIS A 63 -12.39 10.65 -1.69
N ILE A 64 -11.73 9.93 -0.76
CA ILE A 64 -10.33 10.14 -0.40
C ILE A 64 -9.43 10.00 -1.63
N TYR A 65 -9.68 8.97 -2.44
CA TYR A 65 -8.92 8.75 -3.68
C TYR A 65 -9.45 9.59 -4.83
N LEU A 66 -10.77 9.69 -5.02
CA LEU A 66 -11.35 10.44 -6.13
C LEU A 66 -10.93 11.91 -6.14
N ASN A 67 -10.85 12.54 -4.96
CA ASN A 67 -10.42 13.93 -4.83
C ASN A 67 -8.91 14.11 -4.99
N ASN A 68 -8.13 13.04 -4.90
CA ASN A 68 -6.67 13.07 -4.88
C ASN A 68 -6.05 12.11 -5.91
N ALA A 69 -6.83 11.75 -6.92
CA ALA A 69 -6.38 10.88 -7.99
C ALA A 69 -6.64 11.51 -9.37
N THR A 70 -5.96 10.97 -10.36
CA THR A 70 -6.06 11.40 -11.75
C THR A 70 -6.21 10.19 -12.64
N ALA A 71 -7.07 10.28 -13.64
CA ALA A 71 -7.20 9.24 -14.65
C ALA A 71 -5.90 9.08 -15.44
N ILE A 72 -5.57 7.83 -15.76
CA ILE A 72 -4.48 7.48 -16.65
C ILE A 72 -5.04 7.22 -18.07
N GLU A 73 -4.33 7.64 -19.11
CA GLU A 73 -4.77 7.48 -20.50
C GLU A 73 -4.37 6.13 -21.12
N GLY A 74 -3.47 5.41 -20.47
CA GLY A 74 -3.00 4.11 -20.95
C GLY A 74 -1.73 3.65 -20.27
N ALA A 75 -1.27 2.46 -20.65
CA ALA A 75 0.00 1.90 -20.23
C ALA A 75 0.68 1.20 -21.43
N TYR A 76 1.92 1.55 -21.73
CA TYR A 76 2.61 1.14 -22.93
C TYR A 76 3.99 0.55 -22.65
N PHE A 77 4.37 -0.40 -23.51
CA PHE A 77 5.76 -0.78 -23.71
C PHE A 77 6.28 0.00 -24.92
N LEU A 78 7.38 0.73 -24.73
CA LEU A 78 8.03 1.55 -25.76
C LEU A 78 9.43 1.01 -26.04
N ASP A 79 9.93 1.20 -27.26
CA ASP A 79 11.33 0.93 -27.58
C ASP A 79 12.25 2.09 -27.09
N ASP A 80 13.53 1.99 -27.37
CA ASP A 80 14.55 3.02 -27.04
C ASP A 80 14.38 4.35 -27.80
N LYS A 81 13.54 4.36 -28.84
CA LYS A 81 13.16 5.55 -29.64
C LYS A 81 11.78 6.07 -29.28
N LEU A 82 11.16 5.51 -28.23
CA LEU A 82 9.82 5.81 -27.75
C LEU A 82 8.69 5.43 -28.71
N ASN A 83 8.94 4.50 -29.65
CA ASN A 83 7.87 3.93 -30.47
C ASN A 83 7.08 2.89 -29.64
N LYS A 84 5.75 2.90 -29.79
CA LYS A 84 4.87 1.96 -29.10
C LYS A 84 5.08 0.54 -29.66
N LEU A 85 5.52 -0.38 -28.79
CA LEU A 85 5.64 -1.80 -29.09
C LEU A 85 4.33 -2.55 -28.78
N SER A 86 3.72 -2.23 -27.62
CA SER A 86 2.51 -2.84 -27.13
C SER A 86 1.88 -1.99 -26.04
N GLY A 87 0.71 -2.35 -25.56
CA GLY A 87 0.06 -1.73 -24.42
C GLY A 87 -1.44 -1.61 -24.58
N ILE A 88 -2.04 -0.89 -23.64
CA ILE A 88 -3.49 -0.66 -23.60
C ILE A 88 -3.79 0.83 -23.58
N ASP A 89 -4.82 1.22 -24.29
CA ASP A 89 -5.43 2.54 -24.21
C ASP A 89 -6.58 2.46 -23.22
N ILE A 90 -6.71 3.48 -22.35
CA ILE A 90 -7.81 3.60 -21.41
C ILE A 90 -8.63 4.82 -21.83
N PRO A 91 -9.76 4.62 -22.54
CA PRO A 91 -10.59 5.73 -22.99
C PRO A 91 -11.10 6.56 -21.81
N SER A 92 -11.16 7.87 -22.00
CA SER A 92 -11.70 8.78 -21.00
C SER A 92 -13.14 8.39 -20.63
N GLY A 93 -13.43 8.28 -19.33
CA GLY A 93 -14.74 7.91 -18.83
C GLY A 93 -15.07 6.41 -18.96
N HIS A 94 -14.15 5.57 -19.38
CA HIS A 94 -14.37 4.13 -19.39
C HIS A 94 -14.52 3.60 -17.95
N LEU A 95 -15.63 2.89 -17.70
CA LEU A 95 -15.93 2.27 -16.42
C LEU A 95 -15.96 0.75 -16.56
N THR A 96 -15.45 0.07 -15.53
CA THR A 96 -15.52 -1.38 -15.40
C THR A 96 -16.90 -1.83 -14.91
N SER A 97 -17.10 -3.13 -14.75
CA SER A 97 -18.30 -3.71 -14.15
C SER A 97 -18.53 -3.25 -12.70
N ASN A 98 -17.48 -2.82 -12.00
CA ASN A 98 -17.56 -2.25 -10.65
C ASN A 98 -18.04 -0.79 -10.64
N GLY A 99 -18.26 -0.17 -11.81
CA GLY A 99 -18.70 1.22 -11.95
C GLY A 99 -17.57 2.25 -11.75
N TRP A 100 -16.33 1.82 -11.69
CA TRP A 100 -15.14 2.65 -11.50
C TRP A 100 -14.21 2.60 -12.71
N MET A 101 -13.32 3.59 -12.84
CA MET A 101 -12.24 3.53 -13.82
C MET A 101 -11.32 2.35 -13.54
N PRO A 102 -10.76 1.67 -14.57
CA PRO A 102 -9.91 0.49 -14.38
C PRO A 102 -8.70 0.73 -13.48
N THR A 103 -8.14 1.94 -13.54
CA THR A 103 -7.04 2.36 -12.69
C THR A 103 -6.97 3.88 -12.64
N MET A 104 -6.53 4.40 -11.51
CA MET A 104 -6.29 5.83 -11.29
C MET A 104 -4.93 6.05 -10.63
N LEU A 105 -4.30 7.16 -10.94
CA LEU A 105 -3.03 7.58 -10.36
C LEU A 105 -3.29 8.39 -9.09
N PHE A 106 -2.58 8.10 -8.00
CA PHE A 106 -2.72 8.83 -6.75
C PHE A 106 -1.35 9.12 -6.11
N HIS A 107 -1.35 9.92 -5.04
CA HIS A 107 -0.15 10.18 -4.23
C HIS A 107 -0.31 9.50 -2.88
N GLN A 108 0.32 8.35 -2.71
CA GLN A 108 0.12 7.44 -1.58
C GLN A 108 0.25 8.11 -0.20
N PRO A 109 1.30 8.88 0.12
CA PRO A 109 1.42 9.46 1.47
C PRO A 109 0.22 10.31 1.87
N TYR A 110 -0.38 11.00 0.93
CA TYR A 110 -1.54 11.84 1.19
C TYR A 110 -2.80 11.01 1.47
N THR A 111 -3.07 10.01 0.64
CA THR A 111 -4.23 9.12 0.84
C THR A 111 -4.09 8.26 2.09
N ASP A 112 -2.89 7.76 2.37
CA ASP A 112 -2.61 6.98 3.57
C ASP A 112 -2.82 7.82 4.85
N ALA A 113 -2.45 9.11 4.83
CA ALA A 113 -2.70 10.00 5.96
C ALA A 113 -4.20 10.16 6.23
N LEU A 114 -5.01 10.37 5.20
CA LEU A 114 -6.47 10.48 5.34
C LEU A 114 -7.10 9.17 5.82
N LEU A 115 -6.66 8.02 5.29
CA LEU A 115 -7.12 6.72 5.77
C LEU A 115 -6.73 6.45 7.23
N ARG A 116 -5.54 6.89 7.64
CA ARG A 116 -5.10 6.79 9.04
C ARG A 116 -5.98 7.65 9.96
N GLU A 117 -6.36 8.84 9.52
CA GLU A 117 -7.30 9.68 10.27
C GLU A 117 -8.65 8.99 10.46
N GLU A 118 -9.20 8.37 9.41
CA GLU A 118 -10.46 7.63 9.51
C GLU A 118 -10.33 6.40 10.44
N LEU A 119 -9.20 5.69 10.37
CA LEU A 119 -8.93 4.59 11.29
C LEU A 119 -8.94 5.05 12.76
N LEU A 120 -8.30 6.18 13.06
CA LEU A 120 -8.24 6.73 14.42
C LEU A 120 -9.61 7.24 14.93
N ARG A 121 -10.56 7.54 14.01
CA ARG A 121 -11.94 7.89 14.35
C ARG A 121 -12.85 6.67 14.50
N SER A 122 -12.45 5.52 14.01
CA SER A 122 -13.21 4.27 14.04
C SER A 122 -13.24 3.64 15.43
N THR A 123 -13.92 2.50 15.57
CA THR A 123 -13.93 1.70 16.80
C THR A 123 -12.69 0.82 16.98
N CYS A 124 -11.76 0.83 16.02
CA CYS A 124 -10.50 0.09 16.11
C CYS A 124 -9.63 0.66 17.25
N SER A 125 -9.13 -0.22 18.09
CA SER A 125 -8.05 0.15 19.03
C SER A 125 -6.75 0.25 18.26
N VAL A 126 -6.03 1.38 18.34
CA VAL A 126 -4.79 1.61 17.57
C VAL A 126 -3.62 1.83 18.50
N LYS A 127 -2.52 1.14 18.26
CA LYS A 127 -1.23 1.36 18.91
C LYS A 127 -0.16 1.63 17.88
N LEU A 128 0.31 2.87 17.81
CA LEU A 128 1.46 3.31 17.02
C LEU A 128 2.74 3.21 17.88
N GLU A 129 3.91 3.36 17.24
CA GLU A 129 5.21 3.20 17.88
C GLU A 129 5.29 1.89 18.68
N THR A 130 4.62 0.85 18.17
CA THR A 130 4.47 -0.43 18.86
C THR A 130 4.84 -1.56 17.90
N GLU A 131 5.90 -2.25 18.23
CA GLU A 131 6.41 -3.36 17.43
C GLU A 131 5.92 -4.70 17.94
N LEU A 132 5.56 -5.60 17.03
CA LEU A 132 5.35 -7.01 17.35
C LEU A 132 6.67 -7.63 17.81
N VAL A 133 6.68 -8.28 18.98
CA VAL A 133 7.85 -9.04 19.48
C VAL A 133 7.68 -10.51 19.18
N ASP A 134 6.52 -11.09 19.51
CA ASP A 134 6.27 -12.51 19.37
C ASP A 134 4.78 -12.83 19.19
N LEU A 135 4.49 -13.99 18.58
CA LEU A 135 3.15 -14.56 18.42
C LEU A 135 3.15 -15.99 18.93
N ILE A 136 2.44 -16.23 20.02
CA ILE A 136 2.42 -17.54 20.66
C ILE A 136 1.04 -18.18 20.45
N PRO A 137 0.92 -19.26 19.65
CA PRO A 137 -0.33 -19.99 19.51
C PRO A 137 -0.72 -20.66 20.81
N LYS A 138 -2.00 -20.56 21.19
CA LYS A 138 -2.61 -21.13 22.39
C LYS A 138 -3.96 -21.79 22.06
N GLY A 139 -3.90 -22.98 21.46
CA GLY A 139 -5.09 -23.70 21.02
C GLY A 139 -5.84 -22.94 19.92
N ASN A 140 -6.93 -22.26 20.26
CA ASN A 140 -7.79 -21.54 19.30
C ASN A 140 -7.58 -20.01 19.29
N HIS A 141 -6.52 -19.52 19.90
CA HIS A 141 -6.19 -18.09 19.93
C HIS A 141 -4.67 -17.89 19.97
N TYR A 142 -4.23 -16.63 19.91
CA TYR A 142 -2.84 -16.22 20.00
C TYR A 142 -2.62 -15.29 21.19
N ILE A 143 -1.44 -15.40 21.80
CA ILE A 143 -0.90 -14.33 22.65
C ILE A 143 0.03 -13.48 21.78
N VAL A 144 -0.31 -12.21 21.65
CA VAL A 144 0.48 -11.21 20.94
C VAL A 144 1.36 -10.51 21.97
N LYS A 145 2.68 -10.53 21.76
CA LYS A 145 3.63 -9.75 22.56
C LYS A 145 4.12 -8.58 21.74
N THR A 146 4.06 -7.41 22.33
CA THR A 146 4.46 -6.16 21.69
C THR A 146 5.38 -5.36 22.60
N GLN A 147 6.18 -4.48 22.00
CA GLN A 147 7.01 -3.51 22.70
C GLN A 147 6.71 -2.11 22.18
N ASN A 148 6.45 -1.20 23.08
CA ASN A 148 6.38 0.22 22.76
C ASN A 148 7.80 0.75 22.52
N LEU A 149 8.02 1.34 21.33
CA LEU A 149 9.34 1.79 20.90
C LEU A 149 9.80 3.11 21.56
N THR A 150 8.88 3.84 22.18
CA THR A 150 9.20 5.11 22.85
C THR A 150 9.70 4.89 24.26
N ASN A 151 9.07 3.99 25.03
CA ASN A 151 9.38 3.77 26.45
C ASN A 151 9.91 2.37 26.78
N GLY A 152 9.95 1.46 25.80
CA GLY A 152 10.41 0.09 25.96
C GLY A 152 9.43 -0.83 26.71
N GLU A 153 8.22 -0.38 27.02
CA GLU A 153 7.22 -1.17 27.73
C GLU A 153 6.77 -2.37 26.90
N GLU A 154 6.81 -3.56 27.51
CA GLU A 154 6.28 -4.77 26.91
C GLU A 154 4.85 -5.04 27.36
N ILE A 155 3.97 -5.30 26.40
CA ILE A 155 2.57 -5.62 26.64
C ILE A 155 2.23 -6.95 25.95
N SER A 156 1.44 -7.76 26.63
CA SER A 156 0.89 -9.00 26.07
C SER A 156 -0.62 -9.00 26.19
N PHE A 157 -1.30 -9.45 25.13
CA PHE A 157 -2.75 -9.61 25.10
C PHE A 157 -3.14 -10.77 24.20
N SER A 158 -4.40 -11.19 24.30
CA SER A 158 -4.94 -12.34 23.55
C SER A 158 -5.80 -11.89 22.38
N THR A 159 -5.74 -12.63 21.26
CA THR A 159 -6.57 -12.39 20.06
C THR A 159 -6.96 -13.71 19.40
N GLN A 160 -8.14 -13.79 18.79
CA GLN A 160 -8.54 -15.01 18.09
C GLN A 160 -7.81 -15.17 16.75
N TYR A 161 -7.64 -14.07 16.01
CA TYR A 161 -7.00 -14.05 14.70
C TYR A 161 -5.91 -12.97 14.64
N VAL A 162 -4.89 -13.22 13.82
CA VAL A 162 -3.84 -12.27 13.50
C VAL A 162 -3.79 -12.08 12.00
N VAL A 163 -3.80 -10.83 11.56
CA VAL A 163 -3.57 -10.43 10.17
C VAL A 163 -2.20 -9.79 10.07
N GLY A 164 -1.28 -10.43 9.33
CA GLY A 164 0.02 -9.86 9.00
C GLY A 164 -0.09 -8.93 7.78
N ALA A 165 0.00 -7.63 8.00
CA ALA A 165 0.02 -6.59 6.96
C ALA A 165 1.29 -5.72 7.08
N ASP A 166 2.35 -6.29 7.63
CA ASP A 166 3.61 -5.64 8.04
C ASP A 166 4.67 -5.59 6.93
N GLY A 167 4.24 -5.75 5.66
CA GLY A 167 4.99 -5.46 4.47
C GLY A 167 6.04 -6.51 4.07
N ALA A 168 6.95 -6.12 3.18
CA ALA A 168 7.91 -7.04 2.56
C ALA A 168 8.82 -7.76 3.56
N SER A 169 9.23 -7.08 4.62
CA SER A 169 10.08 -7.63 5.70
C SER A 169 9.26 -8.17 6.87
N SER A 170 8.11 -8.77 6.58
CA SER A 170 7.11 -9.21 7.57
C SER A 170 7.69 -10.01 8.73
N LYS A 171 7.52 -9.49 9.94
CA LYS A 171 7.87 -10.17 11.18
C LYS A 171 6.89 -11.29 11.52
N VAL A 172 5.60 -11.10 11.15
CA VAL A 172 4.57 -12.15 11.27
C VAL A 172 4.97 -13.38 10.45
N ARG A 173 5.36 -13.20 9.19
CA ARG A 173 5.82 -14.30 8.32
C ARG A 173 7.00 -15.05 8.96
N ASN A 174 7.98 -14.31 9.48
CA ASN A 174 9.19 -14.89 10.06
C ASN A 174 8.90 -15.68 11.36
N ILE A 175 8.09 -15.12 12.28
CA ILE A 175 7.70 -15.77 13.53
C ILE A 175 6.89 -17.04 13.25
N MET A 176 5.93 -16.94 12.33
CA MET A 176 5.05 -18.07 11.98
C MET A 176 5.71 -19.07 11.03
N LYS A 177 6.93 -18.76 10.54
CA LYS A 177 7.71 -19.61 9.63
C LYS A 177 6.94 -19.97 8.36
N PHE A 178 6.21 -18.98 7.81
CA PHE A 178 5.61 -19.17 6.48
C PHE A 178 6.68 -19.17 5.41
N ASP A 179 6.64 -20.20 4.58
CA ASP A 179 7.57 -20.33 3.45
C ASP A 179 7.37 -19.20 2.45
N GLN A 180 8.47 -18.76 1.85
CA GLN A 180 8.50 -17.82 0.76
C GLN A 180 9.40 -18.38 -0.33
N GLU A 181 8.88 -18.52 -1.54
CA GLU A 181 9.66 -18.88 -2.71
C GLU A 181 10.38 -17.62 -3.23
N ASP A 182 11.70 -17.73 -3.40
CA ASP A 182 12.49 -16.73 -4.06
C ASP A 182 12.62 -17.11 -5.55
N LEU A 183 12.25 -16.19 -6.43
CA LEU A 183 12.34 -16.39 -7.88
C LEU A 183 13.66 -15.91 -8.49
N ASP A 184 14.65 -15.60 -7.66
CA ASP A 184 15.99 -15.16 -8.04
C ASP A 184 16.01 -13.93 -8.98
N TYR A 185 14.98 -13.05 -8.84
CA TYR A 185 14.90 -11.81 -9.58
C TYR A 185 15.21 -10.63 -8.67
N ASP A 186 16.46 -10.54 -8.25
CA ASP A 186 16.95 -9.48 -7.35
C ASP A 186 17.63 -8.36 -8.16
N LYS A 187 16.92 -7.26 -8.35
CA LYS A 187 17.37 -6.09 -9.10
C LYS A 187 17.19 -4.82 -8.30
N ASN A 188 18.22 -4.01 -8.26
CA ASN A 188 18.17 -2.69 -7.65
C ASN A 188 17.56 -1.68 -8.63
N TRP A 189 16.70 -0.81 -8.11
CA TRP A 189 16.05 0.24 -8.88
C TRP A 189 16.28 1.59 -8.22
N LEU A 190 16.67 2.57 -9.02
CA LEU A 190 16.64 3.98 -8.62
C LEU A 190 15.24 4.54 -8.92
N VAL A 191 14.52 4.92 -7.88
CA VAL A 191 13.21 5.57 -7.99
C VAL A 191 13.38 7.06 -7.80
N VAL A 192 12.91 7.85 -8.77
CA VAL A 192 13.00 9.31 -8.77
C VAL A 192 11.58 9.88 -8.79
N ASP A 193 11.12 10.36 -7.65
CA ASP A 193 9.88 11.11 -7.54
C ASP A 193 10.17 12.61 -7.61
N VAL A 194 9.46 13.32 -8.49
CA VAL A 194 9.59 14.76 -8.65
C VAL A 194 8.25 15.46 -8.53
N LYS A 195 8.28 16.67 -7.98
CA LYS A 195 7.17 17.61 -7.99
C LYS A 195 7.43 18.66 -9.06
N LEU A 196 6.53 18.75 -10.04
CA LEU A 196 6.63 19.73 -11.11
C LEU A 196 6.25 21.12 -10.60
N ASN A 197 7.05 22.12 -10.95
CA ASN A 197 6.82 23.51 -10.55
C ASN A 197 6.11 24.34 -11.62
N VAL A 198 5.92 23.76 -12.82
CA VAL A 198 5.32 24.41 -13.98
C VAL A 198 4.36 23.45 -14.70
N GLU A 199 3.44 24.02 -15.47
CA GLU A 199 2.68 23.24 -16.43
C GLU A 199 3.62 22.56 -17.42
N ASN A 200 3.27 21.35 -17.83
CA ASN A 200 4.11 20.53 -18.69
C ASN A 200 3.27 19.76 -19.71
N THR A 201 3.93 19.28 -20.76
CA THR A 201 3.37 18.47 -21.83
C THR A 201 3.77 17.00 -21.72
N LEU A 202 4.24 16.55 -20.55
CA LEU A 202 4.61 15.17 -20.35
C LEU A 202 3.40 14.24 -20.51
N PRO A 203 3.60 13.03 -21.03
CA PRO A 203 2.52 12.07 -21.26
C PRO A 203 1.70 11.78 -19.99
N ARG A 204 0.41 11.46 -20.18
CA ARG A 204 -0.51 11.02 -19.14
C ARG A 204 -0.74 9.50 -19.14
N PHE A 205 0.10 8.77 -19.84
CA PHE A 205 0.16 7.30 -19.82
C PHE A 205 1.42 6.82 -19.10
N ALA A 206 1.35 5.66 -18.49
CA ALA A 206 2.53 4.99 -17.94
C ALA A 206 3.30 4.30 -19.08
N ALA A 207 4.62 4.27 -18.99
CA ALA A 207 5.46 3.64 -20.00
C ALA A 207 6.58 2.82 -19.39
N GLN A 208 6.71 1.58 -19.85
CA GLN A 208 7.91 0.78 -19.68
C GLN A 208 8.77 0.97 -20.93
N ILE A 209 9.90 1.64 -20.78
CA ILE A 209 10.85 1.87 -21.88
C ILE A 209 11.80 0.68 -21.90
N CYS A 210 11.69 -0.14 -22.97
CA CYS A 210 12.44 -1.36 -23.16
C CYS A 210 13.78 -1.06 -23.89
N ASP A 211 14.58 -0.18 -23.32
CA ASP A 211 15.92 0.09 -23.83
C ASP A 211 16.84 -1.07 -23.45
N PRO A 212 17.51 -1.76 -24.43
CA PRO A 212 18.45 -2.84 -24.15
C PRO A 212 19.60 -2.45 -23.22
N LYS A 213 19.94 -1.18 -23.15
CA LYS A 213 21.03 -0.67 -22.30
C LYS A 213 20.56 -0.43 -20.87
N ARG A 214 19.35 0.12 -20.70
CA ARG A 214 18.78 0.42 -19.38
C ARG A 214 17.27 0.49 -19.43
N ILE A 215 16.63 -0.43 -18.78
CA ILE A 215 15.18 -0.42 -18.62
C ILE A 215 14.81 0.78 -17.71
N CYS A 216 13.78 1.52 -18.17
CA CYS A 216 13.23 2.66 -17.43
C CYS A 216 11.71 2.59 -17.42
N THR A 217 11.10 2.93 -16.31
CA THR A 217 9.65 3.11 -16.20
C THR A 217 9.35 4.59 -16.01
N TYR A 218 8.37 5.10 -16.73
CA TYR A 218 7.79 6.42 -16.52
C TYR A 218 6.35 6.27 -16.02
N ILE A 219 6.00 6.98 -14.95
CA ILE A 219 4.66 6.98 -14.38
C ILE A 219 4.23 8.44 -14.20
N PRO A 220 3.10 8.85 -14.82
CA PRO A 220 2.64 10.23 -14.74
C PRO A 220 2.22 10.66 -13.34
N SER A 221 1.92 9.73 -12.44
CA SER A 221 1.49 9.96 -11.07
C SER A 221 0.35 10.99 -10.95
N HIS A 222 -0.17 11.23 -9.77
CA HIS A 222 -1.14 12.31 -9.57
C HIS A 222 -0.44 13.69 -9.63
N LEU A 223 -1.02 14.65 -10.35
CA LEU A 223 -0.45 16.02 -10.46
C LEU A 223 -0.26 16.65 -9.07
N PRO A 224 0.85 17.35 -8.84
CA PRO A 224 1.92 17.71 -9.77
C PRO A 224 3.09 16.73 -9.83
N PHE A 225 2.92 15.50 -9.36
CA PHE A 225 4.01 14.54 -9.22
C PHE A 225 4.24 13.74 -10.50
N ARG A 226 5.51 13.29 -10.68
CA ARG A 226 5.95 12.35 -11.72
C ARG A 226 6.97 11.40 -11.12
N ARG A 227 7.00 10.18 -11.65
CA ARG A 227 7.96 9.15 -11.24
C ARG A 227 8.70 8.59 -12.43
N TRP A 228 10.01 8.42 -12.26
CA TRP A 228 10.84 7.59 -13.11
C TRP A 228 11.51 6.51 -12.27
N GLU A 229 11.62 5.32 -12.83
CA GLU A 229 12.31 4.19 -12.20
C GLU A 229 13.33 3.65 -13.19
N PHE A 230 14.57 3.55 -12.74
CA PHE A 230 15.70 3.08 -13.55
C PHE A 230 16.28 1.83 -12.93
N ILE A 231 16.46 0.77 -13.73
CA ILE A 231 17.21 -0.39 -13.27
C ILE A 231 18.67 0.03 -13.06
N LEU A 232 19.26 -0.32 -11.93
CA LEU A 232 20.68 -0.14 -11.68
C LEU A 232 21.46 -1.31 -12.31
N LEU A 233 22.53 -0.97 -13.01
CA LEU A 233 23.43 -1.95 -13.61
C LEU A 233 24.49 -2.39 -12.59
N GLU A 234 25.18 -3.49 -12.89
CA GLU A 234 26.23 -4.01 -12.02
C GLU A 234 27.33 -2.95 -11.82
N GLY A 235 27.65 -2.65 -10.56
CA GLY A 235 28.66 -1.66 -10.18
C GLY A 235 28.16 -0.22 -10.01
N GLU A 236 26.87 0.03 -10.13
CA GLU A 236 26.23 1.35 -9.90
C GLU A 236 25.65 1.49 -8.49
#